data_31167cc0298ad1192fcbae342cfcf4d0
#
_entry.id   31167cc0298ad1192fcbae342cfcf4d0
#
_cell.length_a   1.000
_cell.length_b   1.000
_cell.length_c   1.000
_cell.angle_alpha   90.00
_cell.angle_beta   90.00
_cell.angle_gamma   90.00
#
_symmetry.space_group_name_H-M   'P 1'
#
loop_
_entity.id
_entity.type
_entity.pdbx_description
1 polymer ?
#
loop_
_entity_poly.entity_id
_entity_poly.type
_entity_poly.pdbx_seq_one_letter_code
_entity_poly.pdbx_strand_id
1 'polypeptide(L)'
;MSIDFDDRERIEDLMFDKSFNRSRDYFVALQLLRIMDEWINEAVSSIQQLREDTNFMHPGFSTFEIKDNLDAVDRYMKEKADPVQKRLQKKKEEINSLRDGLFNATSLRESTKAMALNQAIYVFTVVTVLFTPVSFLAVCTLYTMSQDED
;
A
#
# COMPACT_ATOMS: atom_id res chain seq x y z
N MET A 1 -17.94 4.00 12.98
CA MET A 1 -17.55 5.22 12.28
C MET A 1 -17.85 4.97 10.81
N SER A 2 -18.97 5.45 10.28
CA SER A 2 -19.33 5.29 8.86
C SER A 2 -18.61 6.41 8.10
N ILE A 3 -17.90 6.04 7.06
CA ILE A 3 -17.29 6.99 6.15
C ILE A 3 -18.42 7.44 5.23
N ASP A 4 -18.75 8.72 5.28
CA ASP A 4 -19.70 9.33 4.37
C ASP A 4 -18.99 9.58 3.04
N PHE A 5 -19.36 8.79 2.02
CA PHE A 5 -18.77 8.86 0.69
C PHE A 5 -19.31 10.02 -0.17
N ASP A 6 -20.22 10.83 0.37
CA ASP A 6 -20.82 11.96 -0.36
C ASP A 6 -19.97 13.24 -0.21
N ASP A 7 -18.97 13.26 0.66
CA ASP A 7 -18.03 14.36 0.85
C ASP A 7 -16.80 14.19 -0.05
N ARG A 8 -16.87 14.73 -1.23
CA ARG A 8 -15.85 14.63 -2.28
C ARG A 8 -14.48 15.20 -1.87
N GLU A 9 -14.45 16.27 -1.09
CA GLU A 9 -13.21 16.85 -0.56
C GLU A 9 -12.54 15.91 0.44
N ARG A 10 -13.34 15.27 1.26
CA ARG A 10 -12.87 14.31 2.26
C ARG A 10 -12.37 13.01 1.64
N ILE A 11 -12.98 12.57 0.54
CA ILE A 11 -12.50 11.43 -0.25
C ILE A 11 -11.18 11.79 -0.94
N GLU A 12 -11.06 12.97 -1.54
CA GLU A 12 -9.79 13.44 -2.12
C GLU A 12 -8.66 13.50 -1.08
N ASP A 13 -8.93 14.04 0.08
CA ASP A 13 -7.98 14.10 1.19
C ASP A 13 -7.64 12.71 1.76
N LEU A 14 -8.62 11.79 1.72
CA LEU A 14 -8.42 10.39 2.08
C LEU A 14 -7.59 9.60 1.07
N MET A 15 -7.74 9.91 -0.21
CA MET A 15 -7.06 9.20 -1.30
C MET A 15 -5.69 9.80 -1.65
N PHE A 16 -5.46 11.10 -1.37
CA PHE A 16 -4.25 11.81 -1.80
C PHE A 16 -3.45 12.38 -0.63
N ASP A 17 -2.86 11.47 0.14
CA ASP A 17 -1.94 11.86 1.21
C ASP A 17 -0.60 12.33 0.65
N LYS A 18 -0.44 13.66 0.53
CA LYS A 18 0.80 14.31 0.08
C LYS A 18 1.99 14.05 1.02
N SER A 19 1.73 13.64 2.26
CA SER A 19 2.75 13.46 3.30
C SER A 19 3.22 12.00 3.43
N PHE A 20 2.69 11.06 2.66
CA PHE A 20 2.96 9.62 2.77
C PHE A 20 2.68 9.02 4.17
N ASN A 21 2.03 9.76 5.07
CA ASN A 21 1.75 9.31 6.43
C ASN A 21 0.84 8.06 6.43
N ARG A 22 -0.16 8.03 5.56
CA ARG A 22 -1.07 6.88 5.43
C ARG A 22 -0.37 5.65 4.88
N SER A 23 0.51 5.81 3.90
CA SER A 23 1.32 4.71 3.39
C SER A 23 2.18 4.11 4.49
N ARG A 24 2.77 4.96 5.35
CA ARG A 24 3.50 4.54 6.54
C ARG A 24 2.59 3.81 7.53
N ASP A 25 1.40 4.34 7.79
CA ASP A 25 0.46 3.75 8.75
C ASP A 25 -0.03 2.37 8.27
N TYR A 26 -0.29 2.19 6.97
CA TYR A 26 -0.58 0.87 6.40
C TYR A 26 0.61 -0.09 6.56
N PHE A 27 1.83 0.38 6.32
CA PHE A 27 3.03 -0.43 6.51
C PHE A 27 3.19 -0.86 7.97
N VAL A 28 3.04 0.05 8.92
CA VAL A 28 3.11 -0.24 10.36
C VAL A 28 2.01 -1.23 10.77
N ALA A 29 0.78 -1.03 10.30
CA ALA A 29 -0.33 -1.94 10.58
C ALA A 29 -0.06 -3.35 10.05
N LEU A 30 0.45 -3.48 8.81
CA LEU A 30 0.82 -4.77 8.24
C LEU A 30 1.95 -5.46 9.02
N GLN A 31 2.95 -4.71 9.48
CA GLN A 31 4.03 -5.26 10.31
C GLN A 31 3.52 -5.73 11.67
N LEU A 32 2.63 -4.97 12.31
CA LEU A 32 2.00 -5.39 13.57
C LEU A 32 1.19 -6.67 13.40
N LEU A 33 0.37 -6.77 12.36
CA LEU A 33 -0.40 -7.98 12.06
C LEU A 33 0.51 -9.20 11.80
N ARG A 34 1.64 -8.98 11.14
CA ARG A 34 2.64 -10.03 10.91
C ARG A 34 3.26 -10.50 12.22
N ILE A 35 3.69 -9.57 13.08
CA ILE A 35 4.29 -9.91 14.38
C ILE A 35 3.28 -10.66 15.25
N MET A 36 2.02 -10.26 15.26
CA MET A 36 0.97 -10.95 16.00
C MET A 36 0.77 -12.38 15.49
N ASP A 37 0.78 -12.60 14.18
CA ASP A 37 0.66 -13.92 13.58
C ASP A 37 1.87 -14.81 13.92
N GLU A 38 3.07 -14.27 13.85
CA GLU A 38 4.32 -14.94 14.25
C GLU A 38 4.28 -15.35 15.74
N TRP A 39 3.83 -14.47 16.64
CA TRP A 39 3.72 -14.81 18.07
C TRP A 39 2.69 -15.90 18.36
N ILE A 40 1.55 -15.89 17.66
CA ILE A 40 0.54 -16.95 17.82
C ILE A 40 1.11 -18.29 17.36
N ASN A 41 1.79 -18.31 16.22
CA ASN A 41 2.44 -19.52 15.70
C ASN A 41 3.52 -20.03 16.63
N GLU A 42 4.36 -19.14 17.18
CA GLU A 42 5.40 -19.49 18.13
C GLU A 42 4.81 -20.05 19.44
N ALA A 43 3.73 -19.44 19.96
CA ALA A 43 3.06 -19.93 21.16
C ALA A 43 2.47 -21.34 20.94
N VAL A 44 1.83 -21.60 19.81
CA VAL A 44 1.28 -22.92 19.47
C VAL A 44 2.40 -23.93 19.29
N SER A 45 3.48 -23.59 18.58
CA SER A 45 4.62 -24.49 18.37
C SER A 45 5.38 -24.80 19.67
N SER A 46 5.52 -23.82 20.57
CA SER A 46 6.17 -24.03 21.88
C SER A 46 5.40 -25.03 22.76
N ILE A 47 4.06 -24.98 22.72
CA ILE A 47 3.23 -25.95 23.44
C ILE A 47 3.37 -27.35 22.82
N GLN A 48 3.46 -27.43 21.48
CA GLN A 48 3.72 -28.73 20.83
C GLN A 48 5.08 -29.31 21.19
N GLN A 49 6.13 -28.49 21.20
CA GLN A 49 7.47 -28.92 21.64
C GLN A 49 7.44 -29.38 23.09
N LEU A 50 6.80 -28.62 23.99
CA LEU A 50 6.67 -29.03 25.40
C LEU A 50 5.96 -30.39 25.55
N ARG A 51 4.95 -30.65 24.70
CA ARG A 51 4.26 -31.95 24.66
C ARG A 51 5.18 -33.09 24.21
N GLU A 52 6.07 -32.83 23.27
CA GLU A 52 7.03 -33.83 22.75
C GLU A 52 8.14 -34.05 23.76
N ASP A 53 8.62 -33.00 24.43
CA ASP A 53 9.69 -33.06 25.44
C ASP A 53 9.25 -33.74 26.75
N THR A 54 7.96 -33.84 27.07
CA THR A 54 7.47 -34.57 28.25
C THR A 54 7.79 -36.07 28.23
N ASN A 55 8.23 -36.59 27.09
CA ASN A 55 8.76 -37.96 27.03
C ASN A 55 10.08 -38.15 27.81
N PHE A 56 10.76 -37.07 28.21
CA PHE A 56 12.00 -37.05 28.99
C PHE A 56 11.78 -36.81 30.50
N MET A 57 10.54 -36.64 30.97
CA MET A 57 10.28 -36.41 32.40
C MET A 57 10.52 -37.65 33.25
N HIS A 58 11.13 -37.41 34.40
CA HIS A 58 11.57 -38.40 35.40
C HIS A 58 10.43 -39.36 35.80
N PRO A 59 10.74 -40.65 36.06
CA PRO A 59 9.76 -41.73 36.37
C PRO A 59 9.01 -41.58 37.71
N GLY A 60 9.09 -40.41 38.37
CA GLY A 60 8.43 -40.15 39.65
C GLY A 60 7.14 -39.32 39.56
N PHE A 61 6.83 -38.71 38.42
CA PHE A 61 5.57 -37.99 38.22
C PHE A 61 4.61 -38.83 37.37
N SER A 62 3.30 -38.76 37.68
CA SER A 62 2.27 -39.41 36.88
C SER A 62 2.27 -38.82 35.46
N THR A 63 3.08 -39.41 34.60
CA THR A 63 3.30 -39.00 33.18
C THR A 63 1.99 -38.96 32.41
N PHE A 64 0.99 -39.71 32.84
CA PHE A 64 -0.32 -39.78 32.19
C PHE A 64 -1.15 -38.52 32.42
N GLU A 65 -1.23 -38.00 33.65
CA GLU A 65 -2.00 -36.78 33.95
C GLU A 65 -1.40 -35.54 33.30
N ILE A 66 -0.06 -35.44 33.27
CA ILE A 66 0.63 -34.32 32.62
C ILE A 66 0.41 -34.34 31.12
N LYS A 67 0.47 -35.50 30.50
CA LYS A 67 0.26 -35.68 29.06
C LYS A 67 -1.19 -35.33 28.65
N ASP A 68 -2.16 -35.80 29.41
CA ASP A 68 -3.58 -35.52 29.15
C ASP A 68 -3.90 -34.03 29.30
N ASN A 69 -3.33 -33.36 30.31
CA ASN A 69 -3.45 -31.93 30.49
C ASN A 69 -2.78 -31.15 29.34
N LEU A 70 -1.61 -31.55 28.86
CA LEU A 70 -0.92 -30.93 27.74
C LEU A 70 -1.68 -31.13 26.42
N ASP A 71 -2.24 -32.31 26.19
CA ASP A 71 -3.08 -32.56 25.02
C ASP A 71 -4.38 -31.72 25.05
N ALA A 72 -4.94 -31.50 26.23
CA ALA A 72 -6.08 -30.59 26.40
C ALA A 72 -5.71 -29.12 26.12
N VAL A 73 -4.56 -28.67 26.62
CA VAL A 73 -4.04 -27.32 26.38
C VAL A 73 -3.71 -27.11 24.89
N ASP A 74 -3.02 -28.06 24.25
CA ASP A 74 -2.70 -27.97 22.80
C ASP A 74 -3.98 -27.85 21.97
N ARG A 75 -4.99 -28.67 22.25
CA ARG A 75 -6.28 -28.63 21.58
C ARG A 75 -6.99 -27.30 21.78
N TYR A 76 -7.03 -26.82 23.02
CA TYR A 76 -7.63 -25.53 23.38
C TYR A 76 -6.93 -24.37 22.67
N MET A 77 -5.60 -24.35 22.68
CA MET A 77 -4.80 -23.32 22.03
C MET A 77 -5.04 -23.28 20.52
N LYS A 78 -5.05 -24.43 19.86
CA LYS A 78 -5.35 -24.52 18.42
C LYS A 78 -6.77 -24.05 18.11
N GLU A 79 -7.76 -24.46 18.90
CA GLU A 79 -9.14 -24.02 18.75
C GLU A 79 -9.29 -22.51 18.87
N LYS A 80 -8.52 -21.85 19.74
CA LYS A 80 -8.54 -20.40 19.91
C LYS A 80 -7.63 -19.65 18.92
N ALA A 81 -6.52 -20.23 18.51
CA ALA A 81 -5.59 -19.64 17.55
C ALA A 81 -6.19 -19.54 16.14
N ASP A 82 -6.82 -20.61 15.65
CA ASP A 82 -7.40 -20.68 14.30
C ASP A 82 -8.33 -19.52 13.94
N PRO A 83 -9.36 -19.17 14.75
CA PRO A 83 -10.24 -18.05 14.42
C PRO A 83 -9.54 -16.70 14.49
N VAL A 84 -8.52 -16.55 15.35
CA VAL A 84 -7.73 -15.32 15.45
C VAL A 84 -6.85 -15.17 14.21
N GLN A 85 -6.15 -16.22 13.79
CA GLN A 85 -5.33 -16.21 12.59
C GLN A 85 -6.16 -15.92 11.33
N LYS A 86 -7.34 -16.52 11.20
CA LYS A 86 -8.26 -16.20 10.10
C LYS A 86 -8.68 -14.73 10.07
N ARG A 87 -8.93 -14.13 11.25
CA ARG A 87 -9.23 -12.69 11.36
C ARG A 87 -8.03 -11.83 11.00
N LEU A 88 -6.82 -12.20 11.44
CA LEU A 88 -5.58 -11.49 11.10
C LEU A 88 -5.33 -11.53 9.60
N GLN A 89 -5.48 -12.70 8.98
CA GLN A 89 -5.32 -12.86 7.54
C GLN A 89 -6.33 -12.00 6.76
N LYS A 90 -7.61 -12.02 7.16
CA LYS A 90 -8.62 -11.17 6.55
C LYS A 90 -8.27 -9.68 6.69
N LYS A 91 -7.81 -9.24 7.87
CA LYS A 91 -7.40 -7.85 8.08
C LYS A 91 -6.18 -7.46 7.24
N LYS A 92 -5.23 -8.37 7.08
CA LYS A 92 -4.07 -8.19 6.20
C LYS A 92 -4.50 -8.00 4.73
N GLU A 93 -5.45 -8.79 4.27
CA GLU A 93 -6.00 -8.68 2.92
C GLU A 93 -6.77 -7.35 2.72
N GLU A 94 -7.60 -6.95 3.70
CA GLU A 94 -8.29 -5.66 3.69
C GLU A 94 -7.31 -4.49 3.58
N ILE A 95 -6.24 -4.48 4.39
CA ILE A 95 -5.22 -3.40 4.38
C ILE A 95 -4.45 -3.40 3.06
N ASN A 96 -4.07 -4.56 2.52
CA ASN A 96 -3.42 -4.65 1.23
C ASN A 96 -4.32 -4.11 0.10
N SER A 97 -5.60 -4.46 0.10
CA SER A 97 -6.56 -3.94 -0.87
C SER A 97 -6.71 -2.42 -0.79
N LEU A 98 -6.76 -1.85 0.42
CA LEU A 98 -6.80 -0.40 0.62
C LEU A 98 -5.52 0.28 0.12
N ARG A 99 -4.36 -0.29 0.40
CA ARG A 99 -3.06 0.19 -0.08
C ARG A 99 -3.00 0.18 -1.61
N ASP A 100 -3.41 -0.90 -2.22
CA ASP A 100 -3.39 -1.07 -3.68
C ASP A 100 -4.41 -0.12 -4.35
N GLY A 101 -5.57 0.08 -3.74
CA GLY A 101 -6.54 1.08 -4.15
C GLY A 101 -5.98 2.50 -4.10
N LEU A 102 -5.29 2.87 -3.03
CA LEU A 102 -4.62 4.15 -2.89
C LEU A 102 -3.53 4.35 -3.95
N PHE A 103 -2.71 3.33 -4.18
CA PHE A 103 -1.66 3.37 -5.19
C PHE A 103 -2.24 3.54 -6.60
N ASN A 104 -3.29 2.80 -6.94
CA ASN A 104 -3.97 2.90 -8.24
C ASN A 104 -4.60 4.28 -8.44
N ALA A 105 -5.25 4.84 -7.42
CA ALA A 105 -5.83 6.19 -7.47
C ALA A 105 -4.75 7.27 -7.68
N THR A 106 -3.62 7.15 -6.99
CA THR A 106 -2.49 8.07 -7.14
C THR A 106 -1.88 7.96 -8.54
N SER A 107 -1.67 6.76 -9.05
CA SER A 107 -1.15 6.52 -10.40
C SER A 107 -2.07 7.08 -11.49
N LEU A 108 -3.38 6.92 -11.33
CA LEU A 108 -4.36 7.49 -12.26
C LEU A 108 -4.30 9.02 -12.26
N ARG A 109 -4.20 9.65 -11.09
CA ARG A 109 -4.08 11.12 -10.98
C ARG A 109 -2.80 11.62 -11.65
N GLU A 110 -1.67 10.98 -11.43
CA GLU A 110 -0.41 11.37 -12.06
C GLU A 110 -0.46 11.18 -13.59
N SER A 111 -1.10 10.12 -14.06
CA SER A 111 -1.34 9.89 -15.49
C SER A 111 -2.20 10.97 -16.11
N THR A 112 -3.29 11.40 -15.44
CA THR A 112 -4.15 12.47 -15.95
C THR A 112 -3.43 13.83 -15.99
N LYS A 113 -2.58 14.13 -15.00
CA LYS A 113 -1.74 15.33 -15.03
C LYS A 113 -0.71 15.28 -16.15
N ALA A 114 -0.07 14.13 -16.37
CA ALA A 114 0.88 13.94 -17.44
C ALA A 114 0.23 14.11 -18.83
N MET A 115 -1.02 13.63 -19.01
CA MET A 115 -1.80 13.87 -20.23
C MET A 115 -2.08 15.36 -20.46
N ALA A 116 -2.51 16.08 -19.44
CA ALA A 116 -2.77 17.52 -19.53
C ALA A 116 -1.49 18.30 -19.89
N LEU A 117 -0.35 17.95 -19.30
CA LEU A 117 0.94 18.54 -19.61
C LEU A 117 1.37 18.23 -21.05
N ASN A 118 1.24 17.00 -21.51
CA ASN A 118 1.52 16.61 -22.88
C ASN A 118 0.67 17.38 -23.89
N GLN A 119 -0.61 17.58 -23.60
CA GLN A 119 -1.50 18.38 -24.43
C GLN A 119 -1.03 19.84 -24.52
N ALA A 120 -0.63 20.45 -23.41
CA ALA A 120 -0.09 21.80 -23.39
C ALA A 120 1.21 21.91 -24.19
N ILE A 121 2.13 20.96 -24.04
CA ILE A 121 3.38 20.90 -24.82
C ILE A 121 3.08 20.76 -26.31
N TYR A 122 2.13 19.91 -26.68
CA TYR A 122 1.73 19.73 -28.08
C TYR A 122 1.23 21.02 -28.69
N VAL A 123 0.31 21.71 -28.03
CA VAL A 123 -0.22 23.00 -28.47
C VAL A 123 0.91 24.03 -28.61
N PHE A 124 1.79 24.14 -27.62
CA PHE A 124 2.94 25.03 -27.67
C PHE A 124 3.88 24.71 -28.84
N THR A 125 4.14 23.44 -29.09
CA THR A 125 4.99 23.00 -30.21
C THR A 125 4.36 23.39 -31.57
N VAL A 126 3.06 23.16 -31.75
CA VAL A 126 2.36 23.52 -32.98
C VAL A 126 2.44 25.05 -33.23
N VAL A 127 2.17 25.84 -32.19
CA VAL A 127 2.28 27.29 -32.26
C VAL A 127 3.70 27.70 -32.63
N THR A 128 4.71 27.18 -31.99
CA THR A 128 6.12 27.52 -32.25
C THR A 128 6.54 27.16 -33.68
N VAL A 129 6.19 25.97 -34.15
CA VAL A 129 6.55 25.48 -35.50
C VAL A 129 5.88 26.34 -36.58
N LEU A 130 4.65 26.82 -36.35
CA LEU A 130 3.94 27.67 -37.32
C LEU A 130 4.43 29.12 -37.29
N PHE A 131 4.64 29.71 -36.12
CA PHE A 131 4.96 31.13 -35.98
C PHE A 131 6.44 31.46 -36.21
N THR A 132 7.36 30.54 -35.89
CA THR A 132 8.80 30.80 -36.05
C THR A 132 9.20 31.09 -37.50
N PRO A 133 8.81 30.29 -38.52
CA PRO A 133 9.17 30.60 -39.91
C PRO A 133 8.52 31.88 -40.43
N VAL A 134 7.25 32.16 -40.02
CA VAL A 134 6.53 33.38 -40.41
C VAL A 134 7.21 34.60 -39.82
N SER A 135 7.59 34.55 -38.55
CA SER A 135 8.30 35.68 -37.90
C SER A 135 9.67 35.91 -38.52
N PHE A 136 10.39 34.87 -38.89
CA PHE A 136 11.68 35.00 -39.57
C PHE A 136 11.53 35.65 -40.95
N LEU A 137 10.55 35.24 -41.77
CA LEU A 137 10.27 35.86 -43.05
C LEU A 137 9.89 37.32 -42.93
N ALA A 138 9.07 37.67 -41.93
CA ALA A 138 8.68 39.08 -41.67
C ALA A 138 9.89 39.96 -41.32
N VAL A 139 10.81 39.46 -40.50
CA VAL A 139 12.04 40.19 -40.17
C VAL A 139 12.95 40.34 -41.38
N CYS A 140 13.10 39.29 -42.20
CA CYS A 140 13.90 39.37 -43.43
C CYS A 140 13.35 40.37 -44.44
N THR A 141 11.99 40.43 -44.64
CA THR A 141 11.37 41.38 -45.56
C THR A 141 11.48 42.80 -45.06
N LEU A 142 11.32 43.07 -43.75
CA LEU A 142 11.52 44.40 -43.19
C LEU A 142 12.96 44.87 -43.35
N TYR A 143 13.94 43.98 -43.17
CA TYR A 143 15.36 44.29 -43.32
C TYR A 143 15.70 44.65 -44.78
N THR A 144 15.18 43.89 -45.76
CA THR A 144 15.40 44.18 -47.19
C THR A 144 14.76 45.50 -47.62
N MET A 145 13.55 45.86 -47.13
CA MET A 145 12.89 47.13 -47.41
C MET A 145 13.63 48.31 -46.81
N SER A 146 14.27 48.15 -45.66
CA SER A 146 15.08 49.22 -45.03
C SER A 146 16.38 49.51 -45.77
N GLN A 147 16.90 48.57 -46.58
CA GLN A 147 18.12 48.80 -47.36
C GLN A 147 17.86 49.46 -48.74
N ASP A 148 16.60 49.43 -49.22
CA ASP A 148 16.24 50.05 -50.51
C ASP A 148 15.91 51.57 -50.39
N GLU A 149 15.88 52.14 -49.15
CA GLU A 149 15.61 53.56 -48.89
C GLU A 149 16.91 54.41 -48.70
N ASP A 150 18.10 53.86 -48.73
CA ASP A 150 19.38 54.55 -48.63
C ASP A 150 20.06 54.58 -50.02
#